data_43f14462c55fdf9ab88509a908c64015
#
_entry.id   43f14462c55fdf9ab88509a908c64015
#
_cell.length_a   1.000
_cell.length_b   1.000
_cell.length_c   1.000
_cell.angle_alpha   90.00
_cell.angle_beta   90.00
_cell.angle_gamma   90.00
#
_symmetry.space_group_name_H-M   'P 1'
#
loop_
_entity.id
_entity.type
_entity.pdbx_description
1 polymer ?
#
loop_
_entity_poly.entity_id
_entity_poly.type
_entity_poly.pdbx_seq_one_letter_code
_entity_poly.pdbx_strand_id
1 'polypeptide(L)'
;MKEATQVAKRALELGNEAAKIKLGEIQEDEKLMKAGFNALKKKVDSGDMHYANSLGYAYEFGIGTSLSIKEAMKYYEMAAKQNNALGMTNLADLYIQEDKLKKAKPLLVKAAKKEYGYAQYLLAMNFFDLYSENNKGALFWLERAANNDEPEALYQLGVYYSEGAEADLAKAINYFQRAAELNHSDAALELSYIYDEGIIVEQDDDKALFFLKKAAELDNQEAIDELAAQALASRAQNGQGNMDAKEAEYWIKKAGYTEEMLKELDKLQEKSLEMFKKMQETNQ
;
A
#
# COMPACT_ATOMS: atom_id res chain seq x y z
N MET A 1 10.08 -7.80 -7.04
CA MET A 1 11.40 -7.85 -6.37
C MET A 1 12.59 -7.89 -7.33
N LYS A 2 12.71 -8.85 -8.29
CA LYS A 2 13.86 -8.93 -9.23
C LYS A 2 14.05 -7.65 -10.07
N GLU A 3 12.98 -7.11 -10.61
CA GLU A 3 13.00 -5.89 -11.44
C GLU A 3 13.44 -4.65 -10.64
N ALA A 4 12.86 -4.42 -9.46
CA ALA A 4 13.23 -3.33 -8.56
C ALA A 4 14.72 -3.38 -8.18
N THR A 5 15.25 -4.59 -7.91
CA THR A 5 16.68 -4.82 -7.66
C THR A 5 17.54 -4.42 -8.86
N GLN A 6 17.11 -4.76 -10.07
CA GLN A 6 17.85 -4.43 -11.29
C GLN A 6 17.85 -2.92 -11.56
N VAL A 7 16.72 -2.26 -11.38
CA VAL A 7 16.59 -0.80 -11.52
C VAL A 7 17.49 -0.08 -10.50
N ALA A 8 17.48 -0.51 -9.22
CA ALA A 8 18.31 0.08 -8.19
C ALA A 8 19.81 -0.11 -8.46
N LYS A 9 20.23 -1.30 -8.93
CA LYS A 9 21.61 -1.56 -9.35
C LYS A 9 22.02 -0.64 -10.50
N ARG A 10 21.16 -0.50 -11.51
CA ARG A 10 21.45 0.35 -12.67
C ARG A 10 21.54 1.83 -12.26
N ALA A 11 20.66 2.29 -11.37
CA ALA A 11 20.74 3.67 -10.86
C ALA A 11 22.04 3.92 -10.10
N LEU A 12 22.52 2.93 -9.33
CA LEU A 12 23.78 3.02 -8.61
C LEU A 12 24.99 3.08 -9.58
N GLU A 13 25.01 2.26 -10.63
CA GLU A 13 26.03 2.31 -11.69
C GLU A 13 26.09 3.68 -12.37
N LEU A 14 24.94 4.36 -12.48
CA LEU A 14 24.84 5.71 -13.02
C LEU A 14 25.18 6.82 -12.00
N GLY A 15 25.66 6.46 -10.81
CA GLY A 15 26.12 7.39 -9.78
C GLY A 15 25.04 7.91 -8.84
N ASN A 16 23.83 7.33 -8.86
CA ASN A 16 22.78 7.70 -7.91
C ASN A 16 23.02 7.00 -6.56
N GLU A 17 23.63 7.72 -5.61
CA GLU A 17 23.94 7.21 -4.28
C GLU A 17 22.70 6.83 -3.45
N ALA A 18 21.52 7.44 -3.71
CA ALA A 18 20.26 7.09 -3.05
C ALA A 18 19.84 5.64 -3.37
N ALA A 19 20.25 5.11 -4.52
CA ALA A 19 19.97 3.74 -4.90
C ALA A 19 20.60 2.69 -3.96
N LYS A 20 21.65 3.04 -3.19
CA LYS A 20 22.20 2.17 -2.15
C LYS A 20 21.21 1.91 -1.02
N ILE A 21 20.51 2.95 -0.60
CA ILE A 21 19.45 2.82 0.42
C ILE A 21 18.39 1.86 -0.11
N LYS A 22 17.85 2.14 -1.30
CA LYS A 22 16.79 1.31 -1.89
C LYS A 22 17.20 -0.13 -2.10
N LEU A 23 18.44 -0.35 -2.52
CA LEU A 23 18.99 -1.70 -2.69
C LEU A 23 19.16 -2.40 -1.33
N GLY A 24 19.59 -1.67 -0.29
CA GLY A 24 19.69 -2.17 1.08
C GLY A 24 18.34 -2.58 1.65
N GLU A 25 17.29 -1.76 1.44
CA GLU A 25 15.91 -2.10 1.84
C GLU A 25 15.42 -3.38 1.14
N ILE A 26 15.59 -3.48 -0.19
CA ILE A 26 15.16 -4.66 -0.97
C ILE A 26 15.89 -5.94 -0.52
N GLN A 27 17.15 -5.83 -0.09
CA GLN A 27 18.00 -6.96 0.31
C GLN A 27 18.05 -7.18 1.82
N GLU A 28 17.38 -6.33 2.61
CA GLU A 28 17.44 -6.30 4.08
C GLU A 28 18.90 -6.19 4.59
N ASP A 29 19.76 -5.49 3.84
CA ASP A 29 21.18 -5.32 4.15
C ASP A 29 21.43 -4.00 4.91
N GLU A 30 21.49 -4.09 6.24
CA GLU A 30 21.76 -2.93 7.12
C GLU A 30 23.10 -2.24 6.82
N LYS A 31 24.14 -2.99 6.40
CA LYS A 31 25.44 -2.41 6.07
C LYS A 31 25.33 -1.57 4.81
N LEU A 32 24.59 -2.05 3.83
CA LEU A 32 24.36 -1.33 2.58
C LEU A 32 23.50 -0.08 2.83
N MET A 33 22.44 -0.18 3.65
CA MET A 33 21.64 0.96 4.07
C MET A 33 22.49 2.03 4.77
N LYS A 34 23.32 1.65 5.73
CA LYS A 34 24.23 2.55 6.44
C LYS A 34 25.28 3.18 5.51
N ALA A 35 25.83 2.42 4.57
CA ALA A 35 26.75 2.94 3.56
C ALA A 35 26.07 3.96 2.64
N GLY A 36 24.82 3.69 2.23
CA GLY A 36 23.99 4.61 1.46
C GLY A 36 23.71 5.91 2.22
N PHE A 37 23.24 5.81 3.46
CA PHE A 37 23.02 6.97 4.32
C PHE A 37 24.28 7.86 4.44
N ASN A 38 25.45 7.27 4.73
CA ASN A 38 26.70 8.02 4.87
C ASN A 38 27.11 8.70 3.55
N ALA A 39 26.87 8.03 2.40
CA ALA A 39 27.14 8.62 1.09
C ALA A 39 26.23 9.83 0.83
N LEU A 40 24.92 9.71 1.09
CA LEU A 40 23.98 10.81 0.94
C LEU A 40 24.34 12.00 1.86
N LYS A 41 24.66 11.70 3.12
CA LYS A 41 25.05 12.73 4.08
C LYS A 41 26.29 13.48 3.61
N LYS A 42 27.31 12.77 3.16
CA LYS A 42 28.53 13.38 2.59
C LYS A 42 28.23 14.27 1.39
N LYS A 43 27.33 13.85 0.49
CA LYS A 43 26.90 14.64 -0.68
C LYS A 43 26.22 15.95 -0.23
N VAL A 44 25.24 15.87 0.66
CA VAL A 44 24.51 17.04 1.15
C VAL A 44 25.44 17.98 1.95
N ASP A 45 26.33 17.45 2.79
CA ASP A 45 27.32 18.23 3.55
C ASP A 45 28.33 18.95 2.60
N SER A 46 28.59 18.39 1.42
CA SER A 46 29.42 19.05 0.37
C SER A 46 28.64 20.03 -0.52
N GLY A 47 27.34 20.25 -0.24
CA GLY A 47 26.50 21.22 -0.96
C GLY A 47 25.65 20.61 -2.08
N ASP A 48 25.69 19.30 -2.30
CA ASP A 48 24.84 18.64 -3.30
C ASP A 48 23.42 18.39 -2.75
N MET A 49 22.58 19.41 -2.85
CA MET A 49 21.22 19.40 -2.31
C MET A 49 20.24 18.51 -3.06
N HIS A 50 20.61 17.93 -4.21
CA HIS A 50 19.78 16.95 -4.92
C HIS A 50 19.45 15.73 -4.05
N TYR A 51 20.33 15.38 -3.12
CA TYR A 51 20.14 14.26 -2.21
C TYR A 51 19.43 14.62 -0.90
N ALA A 52 19.09 15.89 -0.67
CA ALA A 52 18.48 16.33 0.59
C ALA A 52 17.14 15.59 0.88
N ASN A 53 16.30 15.41 -0.14
CA ASN A 53 15.04 14.64 0.06
C ASN A 53 15.31 13.19 0.47
N SER A 54 16.22 12.50 -0.20
CA SER A 54 16.55 11.10 0.13
C SER A 54 17.18 10.97 1.52
N LEU A 55 17.94 11.98 1.97
CA LEU A 55 18.48 12.01 3.31
C LEU A 55 17.38 12.26 4.35
N GLY A 56 16.40 13.13 4.03
CA GLY A 56 15.21 13.34 4.84
C GLY A 56 14.42 12.05 5.03
N TYR A 57 14.17 11.32 3.96
CA TYR A 57 13.52 10.01 3.97
C TYR A 57 14.29 8.99 4.85
N ALA A 58 15.59 8.93 4.72
CA ALA A 58 16.40 8.03 5.55
C ALA A 58 16.27 8.35 7.07
N TYR A 59 16.16 9.61 7.45
CA TYR A 59 15.90 9.99 8.84
C TYR A 59 14.47 9.73 9.28
N GLU A 60 13.48 9.94 8.41
CA GLU A 60 12.05 9.69 8.71
C GLU A 60 11.79 8.22 9.06
N PHE A 61 12.39 7.31 8.29
CA PHE A 61 12.18 5.86 8.46
C PHE A 61 13.33 5.14 9.20
N GLY A 62 14.36 5.86 9.65
CA GLY A 62 15.49 5.27 10.36
C GLY A 62 16.38 4.38 9.51
N ILE A 63 16.44 4.61 8.19
CA ILE A 63 17.15 3.74 7.23
C ILE A 63 18.64 4.04 7.25
N GLY A 64 19.42 3.10 7.76
CA GLY A 64 20.88 3.26 7.92
C GLY A 64 21.29 4.28 8.99
N THR A 65 20.33 4.82 9.74
CA THR A 65 20.50 5.78 10.85
C THR A 65 19.41 5.60 11.89
N SER A 66 19.46 6.35 13.00
CA SER A 66 18.33 6.41 13.93
C SER A 66 17.22 7.29 13.38
N LEU A 67 15.96 6.86 13.58
CA LEU A 67 14.78 7.64 13.23
C LEU A 67 14.82 9.02 13.89
N SER A 68 14.55 10.07 13.11
CA SER A 68 14.48 11.44 13.60
C SER A 68 13.62 12.32 12.70
N ILE A 69 12.35 12.49 13.06
CA ILE A 69 11.43 13.38 12.34
C ILE A 69 11.98 14.83 12.26
N LYS A 70 12.64 15.29 13.32
CA LYS A 70 13.27 16.63 13.34
C LYS A 70 14.33 16.79 12.25
N GLU A 71 15.23 15.82 12.10
CA GLU A 71 16.24 15.86 11.04
C GLU A 71 15.59 15.64 9.66
N ALA A 72 14.60 14.75 9.53
CA ALA A 72 13.84 14.56 8.30
C ALA A 72 13.24 15.88 7.80
N MET A 73 12.51 16.60 8.66
CA MET A 73 11.94 17.92 8.34
C MET A 73 12.99 18.90 7.86
N LYS A 74 14.13 18.98 8.54
CA LYS A 74 15.25 19.87 8.16
C LYS A 74 15.74 19.58 6.74
N TYR A 75 15.94 18.32 6.39
CA TYR A 75 16.42 17.96 5.05
C TYR A 75 15.33 18.09 3.98
N TYR A 76 14.06 17.85 4.31
CA TYR A 76 12.94 18.15 3.42
C TYR A 76 12.78 19.66 3.19
N GLU A 77 13.01 20.50 4.21
CA GLU A 77 13.07 21.97 4.03
C GLU A 77 14.20 22.39 3.08
N MET A 78 15.37 21.74 3.17
CA MET A 78 16.46 22.00 2.23
C MET A 78 16.08 21.63 0.81
N ALA A 79 15.44 20.46 0.60
CA ALA A 79 14.94 20.04 -0.69
C ALA A 79 13.83 20.98 -1.22
N ALA A 80 12.90 21.40 -0.37
CA ALA A 80 11.83 22.33 -0.72
C ALA A 80 12.35 23.70 -1.17
N LYS A 81 13.43 24.20 -0.53
CA LYS A 81 14.14 25.44 -0.94
C LYS A 81 14.75 25.31 -2.32
N GLN A 82 15.12 24.12 -2.76
CA GLN A 82 15.58 23.82 -4.13
C GLN A 82 14.41 23.59 -5.10
N ASN A 83 13.19 23.95 -4.70
CA ASN A 83 11.99 23.80 -5.53
C ASN A 83 11.71 22.33 -5.92
N ASN A 84 12.16 21.36 -5.09
CA ASN A 84 11.91 19.93 -5.26
C ASN A 84 10.49 19.59 -4.82
N ALA A 85 9.65 19.08 -5.75
CA ALA A 85 8.24 18.79 -5.48
C ALA A 85 8.07 17.70 -4.40
N LEU A 86 8.87 16.64 -4.48
CA LEU A 86 8.85 15.54 -3.52
C LEU A 86 9.23 16.03 -2.10
N GLY A 87 10.30 16.85 -1.99
CA GLY A 87 10.69 17.44 -0.70
C GLY A 87 9.64 18.38 -0.12
N MET A 88 8.95 19.17 -0.98
CA MET A 88 7.83 20.00 -0.54
C MET A 88 6.66 19.14 -0.03
N THR A 89 6.37 18.03 -0.71
CA THR A 89 5.26 17.13 -0.35
C THR A 89 5.54 16.39 0.94
N ASN A 90 6.73 15.80 1.09
CA ASN A 90 7.11 15.09 2.32
C ASN A 90 7.13 16.03 3.54
N LEU A 91 7.63 17.27 3.37
CA LEU A 91 7.57 18.26 4.43
C LEU A 91 6.13 18.64 4.80
N ALA A 92 5.27 18.78 3.79
CA ALA A 92 3.88 19.12 4.00
C ALA A 92 3.13 17.96 4.69
N ASP A 93 3.42 16.72 4.34
CA ASP A 93 2.84 15.55 4.97
C ASP A 93 3.20 15.49 6.48
N LEU A 94 4.46 15.68 6.82
CA LEU A 94 4.86 15.81 8.23
C LEU A 94 4.17 16.98 8.94
N TYR A 95 3.92 18.10 8.26
CA TYR A 95 3.13 19.19 8.84
C TYR A 95 1.65 18.82 9.01
N ILE A 96 1.06 18.00 8.13
CA ILE A 96 -0.31 17.49 8.27
C ILE A 96 -0.38 16.59 9.50
N GLN A 97 0.55 15.65 9.66
CA GLN A 97 0.62 14.74 10.81
C GLN A 97 0.74 15.51 12.14
N GLU A 98 1.39 16.68 12.14
CA GLU A 98 1.49 17.57 13.29
C GLU A 98 0.32 18.58 13.42
N ASP A 99 -0.75 18.45 12.63
CA ASP A 99 -1.90 19.39 12.53
C ASP A 99 -1.50 20.85 12.18
N LYS A 100 -0.37 21.02 11.50
CA LYS A 100 0.14 22.32 11.06
C LYS A 100 -0.31 22.68 9.63
N LEU A 101 -1.62 22.55 9.36
CA LEU A 101 -2.22 22.69 8.02
C LEU A 101 -1.86 24.02 7.33
N LYS A 102 -1.73 25.12 8.09
CA LYS A 102 -1.34 26.43 7.54
C LYS A 102 0.07 26.43 6.92
N LYS A 103 0.97 25.54 7.40
CA LYS A 103 2.32 25.40 6.84
C LYS A 103 2.32 24.39 5.68
N ALA A 104 1.52 23.36 5.74
CA ALA A 104 1.41 22.32 4.71
C ALA A 104 0.84 22.88 3.39
N LYS A 105 -0.29 23.60 3.46
CA LYS A 105 -1.04 24.05 2.27
C LYS A 105 -0.18 24.76 1.20
N PRO A 106 0.65 25.78 1.52
CA PRO A 106 1.45 26.46 0.50
C PRO A 106 2.50 25.57 -0.16
N LEU A 107 3.03 24.57 0.55
CA LEU A 107 3.97 23.60 0.01
C LEU A 107 3.25 22.66 -0.97
N LEU A 108 2.09 22.11 -0.58
CA LEU A 108 1.28 21.25 -1.44
C LEU A 108 0.82 21.99 -2.71
N VAL A 109 0.35 23.25 -2.60
CA VAL A 109 -0.04 24.03 -3.76
C VAL A 109 1.13 24.21 -4.74
N LYS A 110 2.35 24.43 -4.24
CA LYS A 110 3.53 24.56 -5.11
C LYS A 110 3.89 23.23 -5.77
N ALA A 111 3.87 22.12 -5.04
CA ALA A 111 4.16 20.79 -5.56
C ALA A 111 3.08 20.31 -6.54
N ALA A 112 1.80 20.52 -6.23
CA ALA A 112 0.66 20.19 -7.09
C ALA A 112 0.68 20.93 -8.43
N LYS A 113 1.12 22.18 -8.45
CA LYS A 113 1.34 22.96 -9.70
C LYS A 113 2.48 22.40 -10.56
N LYS A 114 3.33 21.57 -10.01
CA LYS A 114 4.40 20.84 -10.74
C LYS A 114 3.94 19.45 -11.20
N GLU A 115 2.64 19.21 -11.19
CA GLU A 115 2.00 17.94 -11.57
C GLU A 115 2.47 16.75 -10.72
N TYR A 116 2.84 16.99 -9.45
CA TYR A 116 3.19 15.91 -8.53
C TYR A 116 1.91 15.32 -7.94
N GLY A 117 1.56 14.09 -8.36
CA GLY A 117 0.28 13.43 -8.07
C GLY A 117 -0.04 13.33 -6.58
N TYR A 118 0.91 12.86 -5.77
CA TYR A 118 0.71 12.73 -4.33
C TYR A 118 0.46 14.08 -3.63
N ALA A 119 1.08 15.18 -4.08
CA ALA A 119 0.76 16.51 -3.56
C ALA A 119 -0.65 16.96 -3.93
N GLN A 120 -1.13 16.63 -5.13
CA GLN A 120 -2.49 16.91 -5.57
C GLN A 120 -3.51 16.11 -4.74
N TYR A 121 -3.22 14.82 -4.49
CA TYR A 121 -4.02 13.97 -3.60
C TYR A 121 -4.09 14.53 -2.17
N LEU A 122 -2.95 14.82 -1.54
CA LEU A 122 -2.92 15.39 -0.19
C LEU A 122 -3.66 16.73 -0.11
N LEU A 123 -3.56 17.55 -1.16
CA LEU A 123 -4.28 18.82 -1.23
C LEU A 123 -5.80 18.59 -1.30
N ALA A 124 -6.25 17.61 -2.07
CA ALA A 124 -7.67 17.25 -2.16
C ALA A 124 -8.19 16.77 -0.80
N MET A 125 -7.51 15.82 -0.17
CA MET A 125 -8.01 15.14 1.02
C MET A 125 -7.94 16.00 2.29
N ASN A 126 -6.99 16.92 2.39
CA ASN A 126 -6.80 17.69 3.62
C ASN A 126 -7.39 19.10 3.58
N PHE A 127 -7.78 19.62 2.42
CA PHE A 127 -8.21 21.02 2.29
C PHE A 127 -9.55 21.19 1.58
N PHE A 128 -10.19 20.10 1.17
CA PHE A 128 -11.51 20.11 0.55
C PHE A 128 -12.32 18.94 1.12
N ASP A 129 -13.65 19.08 1.06
CA ASP A 129 -14.57 18.03 1.47
C ASP A 129 -15.13 17.31 0.23
N LEU A 130 -14.75 16.04 0.04
CA LEU A 130 -15.15 15.24 -1.11
C LEU A 130 -16.65 14.88 -1.08
N TYR A 131 -17.21 14.74 0.11
CA TYR A 131 -18.59 14.28 0.31
C TYR A 131 -19.58 15.44 0.59
N SER A 132 -19.13 16.68 0.51
CA SER A 132 -20.01 17.85 0.61
C SER A 132 -20.72 18.15 -0.71
N GLU A 133 -21.82 18.92 -0.65
CA GLU A 133 -22.51 19.44 -1.85
C GLU A 133 -21.58 20.28 -2.75
N ASN A 134 -20.52 20.86 -2.20
CA ASN A 134 -19.53 21.65 -2.94
C ASN A 134 -18.18 20.93 -3.03
N ASN A 135 -18.17 19.71 -3.55
CA ASN A 135 -16.99 18.87 -3.67
C ASN A 135 -16.09 19.16 -4.89
N LYS A 136 -16.43 20.15 -5.71
CA LYS A 136 -15.71 20.48 -6.97
C LYS A 136 -14.22 20.68 -6.77
N GLY A 137 -13.81 21.24 -5.63
CA GLY A 137 -12.39 21.43 -5.32
C GLY A 137 -11.66 20.12 -5.03
N ALA A 138 -12.30 19.21 -4.30
CA ALA A 138 -11.75 17.88 -4.03
C ALA A 138 -11.64 17.07 -5.33
N LEU A 139 -12.73 16.98 -6.11
CA LEU A 139 -12.76 16.25 -7.38
C LEU A 139 -11.72 16.79 -8.36
N PHE A 140 -11.62 18.12 -8.50
CA PHE A 140 -10.62 18.74 -9.38
C PHE A 140 -9.19 18.27 -9.08
N TRP A 141 -8.80 18.23 -7.81
CA TRP A 141 -7.45 17.81 -7.43
C TRP A 141 -7.26 16.30 -7.48
N LEU A 142 -8.30 15.51 -7.10
CA LEU A 142 -8.25 14.05 -7.21
C LEU A 142 -8.16 13.58 -8.66
N GLU A 143 -8.95 14.17 -9.58
CA GLU A 143 -8.88 13.84 -11.00
C GLU A 143 -7.52 14.19 -11.60
N ARG A 144 -6.91 15.32 -11.19
CA ARG A 144 -5.56 15.65 -11.61
C ARG A 144 -4.52 14.66 -11.07
N ALA A 145 -4.64 14.28 -9.81
CA ALA A 145 -3.77 13.26 -9.21
C ALA A 145 -3.93 11.92 -9.92
N ALA A 146 -5.15 11.50 -10.20
CA ALA A 146 -5.45 10.28 -10.94
C ALA A 146 -4.91 10.30 -12.39
N ASN A 147 -4.93 11.48 -13.05
CA ASN A 147 -4.32 11.66 -14.37
C ASN A 147 -2.79 11.60 -14.34
N ASN A 148 -2.19 11.81 -13.17
CA ASN A 148 -0.76 11.61 -12.91
C ASN A 148 -0.45 10.22 -12.31
N ASP A 149 -1.38 9.27 -12.48
CA ASP A 149 -1.28 7.89 -12.01
C ASP A 149 -0.98 7.77 -10.50
N GLU A 150 -1.58 8.66 -9.69
CA GLU A 150 -1.49 8.58 -8.24
C GLU A 150 -2.45 7.49 -7.72
N PRO A 151 -1.91 6.37 -7.14
CA PRO A 151 -2.75 5.22 -6.79
C PRO A 151 -3.82 5.54 -5.74
N GLU A 152 -3.48 6.33 -4.73
CA GLU A 152 -4.39 6.75 -3.67
C GLU A 152 -5.54 7.61 -4.19
N ALA A 153 -5.27 8.48 -5.17
CA ALA A 153 -6.31 9.30 -5.80
C ALA A 153 -7.24 8.46 -6.68
N LEU A 154 -6.69 7.50 -7.40
CA LEU A 154 -7.48 6.53 -8.18
C LEU A 154 -8.39 5.71 -7.26
N TYR A 155 -7.86 5.19 -6.16
CA TYR A 155 -8.65 4.46 -5.17
C TYR A 155 -9.77 5.32 -4.59
N GLN A 156 -9.48 6.55 -4.16
CA GLN A 156 -10.48 7.47 -3.60
C GLN A 156 -11.57 7.84 -4.60
N LEU A 157 -11.24 8.01 -5.88
CA LEU A 157 -12.25 8.20 -6.93
C LEU A 157 -13.06 6.93 -7.17
N GLY A 158 -12.45 5.76 -7.09
CA GLY A 158 -13.15 4.48 -7.12
C GLY A 158 -14.20 4.40 -6.02
N VAL A 159 -13.82 4.66 -4.76
CA VAL A 159 -14.74 4.70 -3.62
C VAL A 159 -15.83 5.75 -3.80
N TYR A 160 -15.47 6.97 -4.22
CA TYR A 160 -16.44 8.03 -4.45
C TYR A 160 -17.52 7.65 -5.48
N TYR A 161 -17.13 6.99 -6.58
CA TYR A 161 -18.07 6.55 -7.62
C TYR A 161 -18.74 5.20 -7.32
N SER A 162 -18.29 4.43 -6.33
CA SER A 162 -18.99 3.21 -5.92
C SER A 162 -20.19 3.49 -5.02
N GLU A 163 -20.20 4.63 -4.32
CA GLU A 163 -21.19 4.95 -3.29
C GLU A 163 -21.90 6.29 -3.56
N GLY A 164 -23.06 6.46 -2.93
CA GLY A 164 -23.73 7.75 -2.84
C GLY A 164 -24.63 8.14 -4.03
N ALA A 165 -25.01 9.41 -4.07
CA ALA A 165 -26.00 9.93 -5.02
C ALA A 165 -25.47 10.07 -6.46
N GLU A 166 -24.15 10.14 -6.63
CA GLU A 166 -23.47 10.23 -7.92
C GLU A 166 -22.78 8.92 -8.32
N ALA A 167 -23.23 7.78 -7.75
CA ALA A 167 -22.66 6.48 -8.02
C ALA A 167 -22.63 6.15 -9.54
N ASP A 168 -21.43 5.83 -10.01
CA ASP A 168 -21.16 5.37 -11.38
C ASP A 168 -20.21 4.17 -11.27
N LEU A 169 -20.81 3.01 -11.15
CA LEU A 169 -20.07 1.77 -10.85
C LEU A 169 -19.10 1.37 -11.97
N ALA A 170 -19.38 1.76 -13.23
CA ALA A 170 -18.45 1.54 -14.33
C ALA A 170 -17.18 2.39 -14.17
N LYS A 171 -17.34 3.65 -13.75
CA LYS A 171 -16.19 4.49 -13.40
C LYS A 171 -15.44 3.98 -12.19
N ALA A 172 -16.15 3.55 -11.12
CA ALA A 172 -15.54 2.99 -9.93
C ALA A 172 -14.62 1.82 -10.27
N ILE A 173 -15.12 0.84 -11.03
CA ILE A 173 -14.33 -0.32 -11.48
C ILE A 173 -13.09 0.12 -12.29
N ASN A 174 -13.24 1.08 -13.20
CA ASN A 174 -12.10 1.58 -13.98
C ASN A 174 -11.03 2.22 -13.10
N TYR A 175 -11.43 3.02 -12.12
CA TYR A 175 -10.50 3.63 -11.17
C TYR A 175 -9.83 2.58 -10.28
N PHE A 176 -10.56 1.61 -9.74
CA PHE A 176 -9.98 0.52 -8.96
C PHE A 176 -9.02 -0.34 -9.79
N GLN A 177 -9.34 -0.63 -11.06
CA GLN A 177 -8.45 -1.38 -11.95
C GLN A 177 -7.12 -0.64 -12.16
N ARG A 178 -7.16 0.65 -12.47
CA ARG A 178 -5.96 1.47 -12.62
C ARG A 178 -5.16 1.53 -11.31
N ALA A 179 -5.81 1.73 -10.17
CA ALA A 179 -5.13 1.73 -8.87
C ALA A 179 -4.47 0.38 -8.58
N ALA A 180 -5.18 -0.73 -8.82
CA ALA A 180 -4.64 -2.07 -8.64
C ALA A 180 -3.46 -2.37 -9.59
N GLU A 181 -3.48 -1.88 -10.84
CA GLU A 181 -2.35 -1.97 -11.77
C GLU A 181 -1.10 -1.25 -11.23
N LEU A 182 -1.31 -0.17 -10.48
CA LEU A 182 -0.26 0.58 -9.79
C LEU A 182 0.07 0.01 -8.40
N ASN A 183 -0.39 -1.20 -8.10
CA ASN A 183 -0.15 -1.94 -6.86
C ASN A 183 -0.81 -1.33 -5.62
N HIS A 184 -1.98 -0.72 -5.75
CA HIS A 184 -2.82 -0.35 -4.61
C HIS A 184 -3.55 -1.59 -4.09
N SER A 185 -3.21 -2.03 -2.89
CA SER A 185 -3.71 -3.30 -2.32
C SER A 185 -5.22 -3.28 -2.06
N ASP A 186 -5.74 -2.19 -1.49
CA ASP A 186 -7.17 -2.08 -1.19
C ASP A 186 -8.01 -2.02 -2.47
N ALA A 187 -7.51 -1.37 -3.53
CA ALA A 187 -8.20 -1.38 -4.81
C ALA A 187 -8.27 -2.78 -5.45
N ALA A 188 -7.25 -3.60 -5.25
CA ALA A 188 -7.28 -5.00 -5.66
C ALA A 188 -8.31 -5.79 -4.83
N LEU A 189 -8.39 -5.55 -3.52
CA LEU A 189 -9.38 -6.18 -2.66
C LEU A 189 -10.82 -5.80 -3.06
N GLU A 190 -11.09 -4.52 -3.32
CA GLU A 190 -12.40 -4.06 -3.81
C GLU A 190 -12.82 -4.75 -5.12
N LEU A 191 -11.88 -4.89 -6.06
CA LEU A 191 -12.15 -5.62 -7.30
C LEU A 191 -12.46 -7.11 -7.05
N SER A 192 -11.82 -7.73 -6.07
CA SER A 192 -12.14 -9.10 -5.67
C SER A 192 -13.61 -9.22 -5.26
N TYR A 193 -14.08 -8.35 -4.38
CA TYR A 193 -15.48 -8.35 -3.93
C TYR A 193 -16.47 -8.06 -5.06
N ILE A 194 -16.15 -7.09 -5.92
CA ILE A 194 -16.99 -6.73 -7.08
C ILE A 194 -17.20 -7.92 -8.01
N TYR A 195 -16.15 -8.73 -8.28
CA TYR A 195 -16.25 -9.89 -9.13
C TYR A 195 -16.87 -11.10 -8.41
N ASP A 196 -16.69 -11.24 -7.09
CA ASP A 196 -17.28 -12.31 -6.30
C ASP A 196 -18.81 -12.12 -6.15
N GLU A 197 -19.26 -10.92 -5.86
CA GLU A 197 -20.67 -10.60 -5.68
C GLU A 197 -21.47 -10.62 -7.00
N GLY A 198 -20.85 -10.28 -8.12
CA GLY A 198 -21.50 -10.26 -9.43
C GLY A 198 -22.66 -9.27 -9.57
N ILE A 199 -22.74 -8.25 -8.68
CA ILE A 199 -23.87 -7.29 -8.64
C ILE A 199 -23.78 -6.28 -9.78
N ILE A 200 -22.57 -5.85 -10.12
CA ILE A 200 -22.28 -4.77 -11.07
C ILE A 200 -21.77 -5.33 -12.40
N VAL A 201 -21.02 -6.40 -12.33
CA VAL A 201 -20.46 -7.15 -13.43
C VAL A 201 -20.93 -8.58 -13.31
N GLU A 202 -20.79 -9.39 -14.35
CA GLU A 202 -21.02 -10.83 -14.24
C GLU A 202 -20.05 -11.43 -13.19
N GLN A 203 -20.58 -12.25 -12.31
CA GLN A 203 -19.78 -12.97 -11.30
C GLN A 203 -18.65 -13.75 -12.00
N ASP A 204 -17.44 -13.62 -11.47
CA ASP A 204 -16.25 -14.23 -12.06
C ASP A 204 -15.30 -14.66 -10.93
N ASP A 205 -15.47 -15.89 -10.46
CA ASP A 205 -14.71 -16.45 -9.34
C ASP A 205 -13.19 -16.47 -9.62
N ASP A 206 -12.79 -16.64 -10.89
CA ASP A 206 -11.37 -16.64 -11.28
C ASP A 206 -10.76 -15.24 -11.15
N LYS A 207 -11.49 -14.21 -11.56
CA LYS A 207 -11.05 -12.82 -11.37
C LYS A 207 -11.09 -12.41 -9.91
N ALA A 208 -12.14 -12.79 -9.18
CA ALA A 208 -12.23 -12.53 -7.75
C ALA A 208 -10.99 -13.08 -7.03
N LEU A 209 -10.68 -14.35 -7.26
CA LEU A 209 -9.50 -14.98 -6.66
C LEU A 209 -8.18 -14.36 -7.14
N PHE A 210 -8.09 -13.98 -8.43
CA PHE A 210 -6.92 -13.29 -8.96
C PHE A 210 -6.63 -11.97 -8.22
N PHE A 211 -7.66 -11.13 -8.03
CA PHE A 211 -7.52 -9.85 -7.36
C PHE A 211 -7.31 -10.02 -5.85
N LEU A 212 -7.94 -11.01 -5.21
CA LEU A 212 -7.71 -11.35 -3.81
C LEU A 212 -6.24 -11.73 -3.57
N LYS A 213 -5.68 -12.61 -4.41
CA LYS A 213 -4.26 -12.98 -4.35
C LYS A 213 -3.36 -11.77 -4.58
N LYS A 214 -3.69 -10.91 -5.54
CA LYS A 214 -2.94 -9.68 -5.80
C LYS A 214 -2.93 -8.76 -4.59
N ALA A 215 -4.07 -8.54 -3.93
CA ALA A 215 -4.15 -7.75 -2.71
C ALA A 215 -3.27 -8.34 -1.59
N ALA A 216 -3.36 -9.65 -1.37
CA ALA A 216 -2.57 -10.36 -0.38
C ALA A 216 -1.06 -10.34 -0.67
N GLU A 217 -0.64 -10.42 -1.94
CA GLU A 217 0.76 -10.27 -2.36
C GLU A 217 1.31 -8.87 -2.10
N LEU A 218 0.43 -7.87 -2.10
CA LEU A 218 0.71 -6.48 -1.73
C LEU A 218 0.56 -6.22 -0.22
N ASP A 219 0.55 -7.29 0.59
CA ASP A 219 0.49 -7.27 2.05
C ASP A 219 -0.81 -6.67 2.63
N ASN A 220 -1.92 -6.72 1.88
CA ASN A 220 -3.25 -6.43 2.44
C ASN A 220 -3.64 -7.52 3.43
N GLN A 221 -3.79 -7.15 4.71
CA GLN A 221 -4.02 -8.11 5.79
C GLN A 221 -5.37 -8.82 5.66
N GLU A 222 -6.41 -8.11 5.24
CA GLU A 222 -7.76 -8.68 5.06
C GLU A 222 -7.76 -9.76 3.97
N ALA A 223 -7.09 -9.50 2.85
CA ALA A 223 -6.92 -10.48 1.77
C ALA A 223 -6.06 -11.69 2.19
N ILE A 224 -5.03 -11.46 3.01
CA ILE A 224 -4.21 -12.56 3.57
C ILE A 224 -5.06 -13.44 4.48
N ASP A 225 -5.85 -12.83 5.37
CA ASP A 225 -6.68 -13.56 6.33
C ASP A 225 -7.78 -14.34 5.62
N GLU A 226 -8.37 -13.78 4.58
CA GLU A 226 -9.37 -14.48 3.76
C GLU A 226 -8.79 -15.67 3.01
N LEU A 227 -7.64 -15.52 2.34
CA LEU A 227 -6.96 -16.64 1.68
C LEU A 227 -6.53 -17.72 2.68
N ALA A 228 -6.08 -17.32 3.88
CA ALA A 228 -5.75 -18.28 4.93
C ALA A 228 -6.99 -19.03 5.43
N ALA A 229 -8.14 -18.37 5.56
CA ALA A 229 -9.41 -19.01 5.92
C ALA A 229 -9.84 -20.03 4.86
N GLN A 230 -9.75 -19.68 3.57
CA GLN A 230 -10.01 -20.60 2.46
C GLN A 230 -9.04 -21.80 2.47
N ALA A 231 -7.76 -21.56 2.76
CA ALA A 231 -6.73 -22.60 2.88
C ALA A 231 -7.00 -23.56 4.04
N LEU A 232 -7.39 -23.02 5.21
CA LEU A 232 -7.77 -23.84 6.38
C LEU A 232 -9.02 -24.68 6.10
N ALA A 233 -10.02 -24.12 5.41
CA ALA A 233 -11.22 -24.86 4.99
C ALA A 233 -10.88 -26.00 4.00
N SER A 234 -9.99 -25.74 3.03
CA SER A 234 -9.50 -26.76 2.09
C SER A 234 -8.74 -27.87 2.79
N ARG A 235 -7.90 -27.54 3.79
CA ARG A 235 -7.21 -28.51 4.63
C ARG A 235 -8.19 -29.39 5.42
N ALA A 236 -9.23 -28.80 5.99
CA ALA A 236 -10.26 -29.53 6.74
C ALA A 236 -11.03 -30.55 5.90
N GLN A 237 -11.14 -30.30 4.58
CA GLN A 237 -11.81 -31.18 3.60
C GLN A 237 -10.85 -32.18 2.94
N ASN A 238 -9.68 -32.46 3.52
CA ASN A 238 -8.67 -33.39 2.98
C ASN A 238 -8.20 -33.03 1.55
N GLY A 239 -8.08 -31.72 1.26
CA GLY A 239 -7.59 -31.23 -0.02
C GLY A 239 -8.63 -31.25 -1.15
N GLN A 240 -9.91 -31.40 -0.84
CA GLN A 240 -11.01 -31.30 -1.83
C GLN A 240 -11.44 -29.84 -2.11
N GLY A 241 -10.69 -28.85 -1.58
CA GLY A 241 -10.93 -27.42 -1.84
C GLY A 241 -10.27 -26.94 -3.15
N ASN A 242 -10.54 -25.68 -3.49
CA ASN A 242 -10.03 -25.03 -4.73
C ASN A 242 -8.56 -24.62 -4.68
N MET A 243 -7.84 -24.90 -3.57
CA MET A 243 -6.46 -24.49 -3.34
C MET A 243 -5.55 -25.72 -3.20
N ASP A 244 -4.42 -25.73 -3.91
CA ASP A 244 -3.45 -26.82 -3.74
C ASP A 244 -2.73 -26.73 -2.36
N ALA A 245 -2.17 -27.86 -1.92
CA ALA A 245 -1.59 -27.97 -0.58
C ALA A 245 -0.41 -27.02 -0.33
N LYS A 246 0.39 -26.70 -1.36
CA LYS A 246 1.54 -25.78 -1.24
C LYS A 246 1.07 -24.34 -1.14
N GLU A 247 0.09 -23.98 -1.91
CA GLU A 247 -0.51 -22.66 -1.87
C GLU A 247 -1.24 -22.44 -0.54
N ALA A 248 -1.98 -23.44 -0.06
CA ALA A 248 -2.64 -23.40 1.25
C ALA A 248 -1.63 -23.19 2.38
N GLU A 249 -0.52 -23.94 2.37
CA GLU A 249 0.56 -23.79 3.36
C GLU A 249 1.18 -22.38 3.32
N TYR A 250 1.38 -21.84 2.11
CA TYR A 250 1.92 -20.48 1.92
C TYR A 250 1.03 -19.42 2.58
N TRP A 251 -0.29 -19.41 2.31
CA TRP A 251 -1.19 -18.40 2.86
C TRP A 251 -1.41 -18.55 4.36
N ILE A 252 -1.54 -19.78 4.85
CA ILE A 252 -1.63 -20.08 6.29
C ILE A 252 -0.40 -19.52 7.03
N LYS A 253 0.80 -19.76 6.49
CA LYS A 253 2.04 -19.25 7.06
C LYS A 253 2.15 -17.72 6.96
N LYS A 254 1.76 -17.13 5.84
CA LYS A 254 1.77 -15.67 5.62
C LYS A 254 0.82 -14.96 6.60
N ALA A 255 -0.31 -15.58 6.95
CA ALA A 255 -1.24 -15.09 7.97
C ALA A 255 -0.72 -15.30 9.42
N GLY A 256 0.46 -15.88 9.60
CA GLY A 256 1.09 -16.02 10.91
C GLY A 256 0.70 -17.27 11.70
N TYR A 257 -0.02 -18.23 11.10
CA TYR A 257 -0.35 -19.48 11.80
C TYR A 257 0.90 -20.34 12.00
N THR A 258 1.13 -20.74 13.25
CA THR A 258 2.21 -21.67 13.62
C THR A 258 1.75 -23.11 13.56
N GLU A 259 2.71 -24.07 13.48
CA GLU A 259 2.38 -25.49 13.56
C GLU A 259 1.64 -25.89 14.84
N GLU A 260 1.91 -25.19 15.95
CA GLU A 260 1.24 -25.43 17.24
C GLU A 260 -0.23 -25.02 17.17
N MET A 261 -0.51 -23.82 16.60
CA MET A 261 -1.88 -23.33 16.36
C MET A 261 -2.66 -24.29 15.45
N LEU A 262 -2.03 -24.80 14.40
CA LEU A 262 -2.66 -25.75 13.47
C LEU A 262 -2.99 -27.09 14.17
N LYS A 263 -2.12 -27.61 15.02
CA LYS A 263 -2.38 -28.82 15.83
C LYS A 263 -3.53 -28.62 16.82
N GLU A 264 -3.66 -27.43 17.39
CA GLU A 264 -4.80 -27.10 18.26
C GLU A 264 -6.12 -27.03 17.48
N LEU A 265 -6.11 -26.42 16.28
CA LEU A 265 -7.27 -26.39 15.40
C LEU A 265 -7.72 -27.79 14.99
N ASP A 266 -6.80 -28.67 14.60
CA ASP A 266 -7.08 -30.06 14.25
C ASP A 266 -7.77 -30.81 15.43
N LYS A 267 -7.26 -30.65 16.67
CA LYS A 267 -7.88 -31.24 17.87
C LYS A 267 -9.29 -30.70 18.17
N LEU A 268 -9.51 -29.40 17.96
CA LEU A 268 -10.84 -28.80 18.15
C LEU A 268 -11.84 -29.33 17.13
N GLN A 269 -11.39 -29.51 15.89
CA GLN A 269 -12.19 -30.03 14.79
C GLN A 269 -12.58 -31.51 15.04
N GLU A 270 -11.64 -32.35 15.51
CA GLU A 270 -11.92 -33.73 15.90
C GLU A 270 -12.97 -33.80 17.01
N LYS A 271 -12.81 -32.98 18.06
CA LYS A 271 -13.81 -32.90 19.17
C LYS A 271 -15.19 -32.46 18.71
N SER A 272 -15.26 -31.46 17.79
CA SER A 272 -16.51 -31.00 17.23
C SER A 272 -17.21 -32.11 16.42
N LEU A 273 -16.45 -32.86 15.64
CA LEU A 273 -16.98 -34.00 14.86
C LEU A 273 -17.49 -35.13 15.76
N GLU A 274 -16.78 -35.43 16.85
CA GLU A 274 -17.24 -36.41 17.83
C GLU A 274 -18.52 -35.98 18.55
N MET A 275 -18.62 -34.69 18.91
CA MET A 275 -19.86 -34.16 19.51
C MET A 275 -21.04 -34.21 18.55
N PHE A 276 -20.81 -33.87 17.27
CA PHE A 276 -21.86 -33.94 16.26
C PHE A 276 -22.36 -35.39 16.05
N LYS A 277 -21.46 -36.37 15.99
CA LYS A 277 -21.83 -37.81 15.93
C LYS A 277 -22.66 -38.24 17.12
N LYS A 278 -22.26 -37.89 18.34
CA LYS A 278 -23.01 -38.19 19.56
C LYS A 278 -24.41 -37.57 19.57
N MET A 279 -24.55 -36.35 19.06
CA MET A 279 -25.87 -35.68 18.95
C MET A 279 -26.79 -36.39 17.95
N GLN A 280 -26.25 -36.94 16.85
CA GLN A 280 -27.04 -37.71 15.89
C GLN A 280 -27.49 -39.07 16.47
N GLU A 281 -26.64 -39.73 17.27
CA GLU A 281 -26.96 -41.01 17.93
C GLU A 281 -28.02 -40.84 19.05
N THR A 282 -28.09 -39.68 19.70
CA THR A 282 -29.06 -39.40 20.76
C THR A 282 -30.43 -38.95 20.21
N ASN A 283 -30.52 -38.60 18.95
CA ASN A 283 -31.78 -38.19 18.27
C ASN A 283 -32.42 -39.32 17.43
N GLN A 284 -31.87 -40.53 17.48
CA GLN A 284 -32.45 -41.78 16.97
C GLN A 284 -33.02 -42.60 18.11
#